data_d962b22f94ddc2b7c695709025c5fa70
#
_entry.id   d962b22f94ddc2b7c695709025c5fa70
#
_cell.length_a   1.000
_cell.length_b   1.000
_cell.length_c   1.000
_cell.angle_alpha   90.00
_cell.angle_beta   90.00
_cell.angle_gamma   90.00
#
_symmetry.space_group_name_H-M   'P 1'
#
loop_
_entity.id
_entity.type
_entity.pdbx_description
1 polymer ?
#
loop_
_entity_poly.entity_id
_entity_poly.type
_entity_poly.pdbx_seq_one_letter_code
_entity_poly.pdbx_strand_id
1 'polypeptide(L)'
;MNLRTFSTPALFLDCVGPTLLAREGESSLLLGIALRLVDGHSYGDEAPFLACVEDEGRCPVVALRTPPFNLTLCGDAGRLDALSLVADHLAHAGCSLPGVHGRIDLTDSFGSLWQALTGAVPRICQGQRLYQLTEVATSASAVGRPRWAESRDAALLA
;
A
#
# COMPACT_ATOMS: atom_id res chain seq x y z
N MET A 1 -11.60 19.51 -0.50
CA MET A 1 -10.61 18.44 -0.62
C MET A 1 -9.29 18.90 -0.04
N ASN A 2 -8.64 18.08 0.82
CA ASN A 2 -7.36 18.38 1.47
C ASN A 2 -6.58 17.09 1.77
N LEU A 3 -5.26 17.18 1.76
CA LEU A 3 -4.40 16.10 2.25
C LEU A 3 -4.35 16.14 3.78
N ARG A 4 -4.60 15.01 4.41
CA ARG A 4 -4.46 14.80 5.84
C ARG A 4 -3.37 13.80 6.12
N THR A 5 -2.41 14.15 6.98
CA THR A 5 -1.37 13.26 7.48
C THR A 5 -1.67 12.84 8.91
N PHE A 6 -1.16 11.68 9.31
CA PHE A 6 -1.44 11.11 10.62
C PHE A 6 -0.14 10.87 11.39
N SER A 7 -0.15 11.21 12.66
CA SER A 7 1.00 11.02 13.56
C SER A 7 1.10 9.60 14.13
N THR A 8 0.00 8.83 14.07
CA THR A 8 -0.03 7.45 14.57
C THR A 8 -0.77 6.52 13.61
N PRO A 9 -0.33 5.25 13.52
CA PRO A 9 -1.00 4.24 12.70
C PRO A 9 -2.46 3.97 13.12
N ALA A 10 -2.76 4.08 14.42
CA ALA A 10 -4.11 3.89 14.93
C ALA A 10 -5.07 4.96 14.38
N LEU A 11 -4.72 6.25 14.50
CA LEU A 11 -5.53 7.35 13.94
C LEU A 11 -5.67 7.26 12.42
N PHE A 12 -4.63 6.78 11.74
CA PHE A 12 -4.71 6.52 10.31
C PHE A 12 -5.74 5.45 9.99
N LEU A 13 -5.65 4.26 10.62
CA LEU A 13 -6.59 3.17 10.40
C LEU A 13 -8.03 3.52 10.80
N ASP A 14 -8.23 4.25 11.88
CA ASP A 14 -9.55 4.73 12.28
C ASP A 14 -10.22 5.56 11.17
N CYS A 15 -9.43 6.36 10.47
CA CYS A 15 -9.91 7.21 9.38
C CYS A 15 -10.12 6.43 8.08
N VAL A 16 -9.10 5.68 7.63
CA VAL A 16 -9.10 5.07 6.28
C VAL A 16 -9.60 3.63 6.26
N GLY A 17 -9.72 2.98 7.41
CA GLY A 17 -10.11 1.57 7.53
C GLY A 17 -11.37 1.20 6.74
N PRO A 18 -12.47 1.93 6.84
CA PRO A 18 -13.67 1.65 6.05
C PRO A 18 -13.42 1.67 4.54
N THR A 19 -12.61 2.64 4.05
CA THR A 19 -12.24 2.75 2.63
C THR A 19 -11.38 1.58 2.17
N LEU A 20 -10.42 1.16 3.01
CA LEU A 20 -9.52 0.05 2.70
C LEU A 20 -10.26 -1.30 2.71
N LEU A 21 -11.12 -1.53 3.69
CA LEU A 21 -11.92 -2.76 3.79
C LEU A 21 -12.91 -2.90 2.64
N ALA A 22 -13.49 -1.81 2.18
CA ALA A 22 -14.37 -1.83 0.98
C ALA A 22 -13.63 -2.25 -0.30
N ARG A 23 -12.29 -2.21 -0.30
CA ARG A 23 -11.40 -2.59 -1.39
C ARG A 23 -10.33 -3.58 -0.95
N GLU A 24 -10.66 -4.50 -0.05
CA GLU A 24 -9.70 -5.38 0.64
C GLU A 24 -8.73 -6.08 -0.31
N GLY A 25 -9.21 -6.58 -1.46
CA GLY A 25 -8.34 -7.21 -2.46
C GLY A 25 -7.23 -6.27 -2.96
N GLU A 26 -7.55 -5.00 -3.24
CA GLU A 26 -6.58 -4.02 -3.74
C GLU A 26 -5.71 -3.43 -2.62
N SER A 27 -6.26 -3.30 -1.43
CA SER A 27 -5.64 -2.62 -0.29
C SER A 27 -4.90 -3.56 0.65
N SER A 28 -4.91 -4.87 0.41
CA SER A 28 -4.40 -5.90 1.32
C SER A 28 -2.97 -5.62 1.83
N LEU A 29 -2.07 -5.19 0.94
CA LEU A 29 -0.71 -4.84 1.34
C LEU A 29 -0.69 -3.61 2.26
N LEU A 30 -1.39 -2.54 1.87
CA LEU A 30 -1.44 -1.30 2.65
C LEU A 30 -2.09 -1.54 4.02
N LEU A 31 -3.20 -2.26 4.05
CA LEU A 31 -3.90 -2.64 5.28
C LEU A 31 -3.00 -3.50 6.18
N GLY A 32 -2.32 -4.51 5.61
CA GLY A 32 -1.41 -5.37 6.36
C GLY A 32 -0.21 -4.61 6.95
N ILE A 33 0.37 -3.66 6.23
CA ILE A 33 1.43 -2.80 6.76
C ILE A 33 0.89 -1.91 7.89
N ALA A 34 -0.26 -1.27 7.69
CA ALA A 34 -0.86 -0.39 8.69
C ALA A 34 -1.20 -1.13 9.99
N LEU A 35 -1.75 -2.33 9.91
CA LEU A 35 -2.02 -3.18 11.09
C LEU A 35 -0.73 -3.53 11.84
N ARG A 36 0.32 -3.94 11.13
CA ARG A 36 1.61 -4.22 11.76
C ARG A 36 2.22 -3.00 12.45
N LEU A 37 2.06 -1.81 11.88
CA LEU A 37 2.50 -0.58 12.52
C LEU A 37 1.73 -0.31 13.83
N VAL A 38 0.42 -0.61 13.87
CA VAL A 38 -0.38 -0.52 15.11
C VAL A 38 0.12 -1.50 16.16
N ASP A 39 0.54 -2.71 15.75
CA ASP A 39 1.12 -3.73 16.62
C ASP A 39 2.56 -3.40 17.06
N GLY A 40 3.09 -2.22 16.70
CA GLY A 40 4.41 -1.75 17.11
C GLY A 40 5.57 -2.25 16.23
N HIS A 41 5.31 -2.85 15.07
CA HIS A 41 6.38 -3.20 14.14
C HIS A 41 6.99 -1.95 13.52
N SER A 42 8.33 -1.94 13.41
CA SER A 42 9.08 -0.93 12.67
C SER A 42 9.62 -1.53 11.37
N TYR A 43 9.62 -0.72 10.31
CA TYR A 43 10.16 -1.10 9.00
C TYR A 43 11.50 -0.41 8.69
N GLY A 44 11.94 0.50 9.56
CA GLY A 44 13.16 1.28 9.42
C GLY A 44 13.27 2.30 10.54
N ASP A 45 14.29 3.14 10.47
CA ASP A 45 14.58 4.15 11.50
C ASP A 45 13.76 5.44 11.30
N GLU A 46 13.24 5.64 10.08
CA GLU A 46 12.44 6.82 9.76
C GLU A 46 10.96 6.57 10.07
N ALA A 47 10.27 7.63 10.48
CA ALA A 47 8.83 7.59 10.73
C ALA A 47 8.05 7.26 9.43
N PRO A 48 6.97 6.46 9.51
CA PRO A 48 6.13 6.18 8.36
C PRO A 48 5.38 7.44 7.91
N PHE A 49 5.23 7.60 6.60
CA PHE A 49 4.30 8.55 6.02
C PHE A 49 2.92 7.90 5.92
N LEU A 50 1.95 8.45 6.62
CA LEU A 50 0.58 7.98 6.70
C LEU A 50 -0.35 9.12 6.28
N ALA A 51 -1.06 8.99 5.18
CA ALA A 51 -1.89 10.06 4.65
C ALA A 51 -3.13 9.55 3.92
N CYS A 52 -4.15 10.38 3.89
CA CYS A 52 -5.26 10.26 2.95
C CYS A 52 -5.65 11.64 2.41
N VAL A 53 -6.29 11.65 1.26
CA VAL A 53 -6.98 12.84 0.77
C VAL A 53 -8.42 12.76 1.21
N GLU A 54 -8.87 13.76 1.96
CA GLU A 54 -10.25 13.88 2.40
C GLU A 54 -11.05 14.76 1.43
N ASP A 55 -12.20 14.26 1.02
CA ASP A 55 -13.15 14.96 0.15
C ASP A 55 -14.58 14.61 0.55
N GLU A 56 -15.31 15.56 1.11
CA GLU A 56 -16.70 15.41 1.55
C GLU A 56 -16.94 14.15 2.41
N GLY A 57 -16.06 13.90 3.38
CA GLY A 57 -16.13 12.75 4.29
C GLY A 57 -15.74 11.41 3.67
N ARG A 58 -15.12 11.41 2.48
CA ARG A 58 -14.57 10.24 1.82
C ARG A 58 -13.06 10.35 1.72
N CYS A 59 -12.39 9.20 1.54
CA CYS A 59 -10.95 9.14 1.30
C CYS A 59 -10.71 8.57 -0.11
N PRO A 60 -10.80 9.40 -1.18
CA PRO A 60 -10.60 8.92 -2.55
C PRO A 60 -9.20 8.37 -2.82
N VAL A 61 -8.18 8.84 -2.10
CA VAL A 61 -6.80 8.35 -2.19
C VAL A 61 -6.24 8.17 -0.80
N VAL A 62 -5.64 7.01 -0.56
CA VAL A 62 -4.92 6.66 0.66
C VAL A 62 -3.46 6.35 0.28
N ALA A 63 -2.52 6.88 1.03
CA ALA A 63 -1.10 6.74 0.81
C ALA A 63 -0.38 6.32 2.10
N LEU A 64 0.49 5.31 1.99
CA LEU A 64 1.32 4.83 3.08
C LEU A 64 2.73 4.57 2.57
N ARG A 65 3.74 5.01 3.30
CA ARG A 65 5.12 4.67 3.06
C ARG A 65 5.83 4.37 4.38
N THR A 66 6.60 3.31 4.40
CA THR A 66 7.54 2.96 5.48
C THR A 66 8.96 3.03 4.89
N PRO A 67 9.70 4.13 5.07
CA PRO A 67 11.04 4.21 4.53
C PRO A 67 11.93 3.04 5.01
N PRO A 68 12.83 2.52 4.16
CA PRO A 68 13.20 3.00 2.81
C PRO A 68 12.32 2.46 1.67
N PHE A 69 11.22 1.78 1.95
CA PHE A 69 10.38 1.10 0.96
C PHE A 69 9.55 2.05 0.09
N ASN A 70 8.88 1.46 -0.90
CA ASN A 70 8.03 2.14 -1.86
C ASN A 70 6.83 2.83 -1.19
N LEU A 71 6.32 3.87 -1.83
CA LEU A 71 5.02 4.43 -1.53
C LEU A 71 3.94 3.43 -1.96
N THR A 72 3.02 3.09 -1.07
CA THR A 72 1.85 2.25 -1.37
C THR A 72 0.62 3.13 -1.48
N LEU A 73 -0.11 3.00 -2.58
CA LEU A 73 -1.32 3.76 -2.89
C LEU A 73 -2.53 2.83 -3.00
N CYS A 74 -3.66 3.30 -2.49
CA CYS A 74 -4.97 2.71 -2.71
C CYS A 74 -5.97 3.82 -2.98
N GLY A 75 -6.88 3.63 -3.93
CA GLY A 75 -7.90 4.63 -4.20
C GLY A 75 -8.39 4.67 -5.64
N ASP A 76 -8.91 5.84 -6.03
CA ASP A 76 -9.50 6.09 -7.33
C ASP A 76 -8.50 6.78 -8.27
N ALA A 77 -8.11 6.08 -9.33
CA ALA A 77 -7.17 6.59 -10.33
C ALA A 77 -7.74 7.77 -11.14
N GLY A 78 -9.05 7.92 -11.22
CA GLY A 78 -9.72 9.06 -11.86
C GLY A 78 -9.58 10.37 -11.08
N ARG A 79 -9.18 10.30 -9.80
CA ARG A 79 -9.01 11.46 -8.93
C ARG A 79 -7.57 11.99 -9.01
N LEU A 80 -7.20 12.52 -10.19
CA LEU A 80 -5.89 13.16 -10.41
C LEU A 80 -5.67 14.35 -9.49
N ASP A 81 -6.73 15.09 -9.17
CA ASP A 81 -6.74 16.18 -8.20
C ASP A 81 -6.29 15.72 -6.80
N ALA A 82 -6.76 14.56 -6.35
CA ALA A 82 -6.36 13.98 -5.08
C ALA A 82 -4.95 13.39 -5.13
N LEU A 83 -4.58 12.74 -6.23
CA LEU A 83 -3.22 12.22 -6.42
C LEU A 83 -2.16 13.34 -6.46
N SER A 84 -2.49 14.48 -7.08
CA SER A 84 -1.57 15.61 -7.11
C SER A 84 -1.27 16.16 -5.71
N LEU A 85 -2.25 16.19 -4.81
CA LEU A 85 -2.01 16.62 -3.42
C LEU A 85 -0.99 15.73 -2.69
N VAL A 86 -1.03 14.41 -2.95
CA VAL A 86 -0.04 13.47 -2.37
C VAL A 86 1.33 13.70 -3.01
N ALA A 87 1.39 13.81 -4.33
CA ALA A 87 2.64 14.00 -5.06
C ALA A 87 3.31 15.34 -4.70
N ASP A 88 2.54 16.44 -4.68
CA ASP A 88 3.00 17.77 -4.30
C ASP A 88 3.57 17.79 -2.88
N HIS A 89 2.85 17.19 -1.93
CA HIS A 89 3.31 17.12 -0.54
C HIS A 89 4.65 16.40 -0.41
N LEU A 90 4.80 15.23 -1.04
CA LEU A 90 6.03 14.46 -1.00
C LEU A 90 7.19 15.15 -1.73
N ALA A 91 6.92 15.79 -2.86
CA ALA A 91 7.92 16.54 -3.60
C ALA A 91 8.42 17.76 -2.83
N HIS A 92 7.50 18.56 -2.23
CA HIS A 92 7.87 19.72 -1.40
C HIS A 92 8.63 19.32 -0.13
N ALA A 93 8.34 18.13 0.43
CA ALA A 93 9.10 17.58 1.55
C ALA A 93 10.49 17.04 1.12
N GLY A 94 10.86 17.13 -0.14
CA GLY A 94 12.13 16.60 -0.66
C GLY A 94 12.25 15.09 -0.60
N CYS A 95 11.12 14.37 -0.56
CA CYS A 95 11.13 12.91 -0.46
C CYS A 95 11.72 12.28 -1.73
N SER A 96 12.71 11.39 -1.55
CA SER A 96 13.14 10.49 -2.60
C SER A 96 12.30 9.21 -2.56
N LEU A 97 11.55 8.93 -3.61
CA LEU A 97 10.75 7.72 -3.71
C LEU A 97 11.50 6.66 -4.52
N PRO A 98 11.81 5.49 -3.94
CA PRO A 98 12.42 4.39 -4.68
C PRO A 98 11.45 3.77 -5.68
N GLY A 99 10.15 3.90 -5.42
CA GLY A 99 9.08 3.43 -6.28
C GLY A 99 7.70 3.68 -5.69
N VAL A 100 6.68 3.31 -6.47
CA VAL A 100 5.29 3.33 -6.06
C VAL A 100 4.65 1.97 -6.32
N HIS A 101 3.81 1.53 -5.41
CA HIS A 101 3.07 0.26 -5.46
C HIS A 101 1.57 0.53 -5.35
N GLY A 102 0.78 -0.17 -6.14
CA GLY A 102 -0.67 -0.05 -6.17
C GLY A 102 -1.25 -0.62 -7.46
N ARG A 103 -2.54 -0.36 -7.69
CA ARG A 103 -3.20 -0.70 -8.95
C ARG A 103 -2.53 0.04 -10.11
N ILE A 104 -2.41 -0.60 -11.28
CA ILE A 104 -1.60 -0.11 -12.40
C ILE A 104 -2.02 1.30 -12.86
N ASP A 105 -3.33 1.55 -13.01
CA ASP A 105 -3.85 2.85 -13.42
C ASP A 105 -3.55 3.96 -12.40
N LEU A 106 -3.58 3.62 -11.10
CA LEU A 106 -3.27 4.54 -10.01
C LEU A 106 -1.77 4.87 -9.98
N THR A 107 -0.90 3.86 -10.14
CA THR A 107 0.54 4.05 -10.16
C THR A 107 1.02 4.78 -11.41
N ASP A 108 0.41 4.54 -12.58
CA ASP A 108 0.72 5.24 -13.81
C ASP A 108 0.34 6.73 -13.73
N SER A 109 -0.85 7.01 -13.18
CA SER A 109 -1.30 8.39 -12.95
C SER A 109 -0.37 9.12 -11.98
N PHE A 110 -0.03 8.50 -10.84
CA PHE A 110 0.91 9.07 -9.87
C PHE A 110 2.30 9.25 -10.47
N GLY A 111 2.81 8.25 -11.21
CA GLY A 111 4.11 8.31 -11.88
C GLY A 111 4.23 9.49 -12.84
N SER A 112 3.17 9.77 -13.59
CA SER A 112 3.12 10.91 -14.52
C SER A 112 3.17 12.26 -13.77
N LEU A 113 2.40 12.38 -12.68
CA LEU A 113 2.45 13.57 -11.81
C LEU A 113 3.82 13.74 -11.15
N TRP A 114 4.38 12.66 -10.63
CA TRP A 114 5.70 12.65 -10.00
C TRP A 114 6.81 13.06 -10.96
N GLN A 115 6.77 12.54 -12.21
CA GLN A 115 7.70 12.94 -13.25
C GLN A 115 7.61 14.43 -13.58
N ALA A 116 6.41 14.97 -13.67
CA ALA A 116 6.21 16.40 -13.96
C ALA A 116 6.78 17.29 -12.84
N LEU A 117 6.69 16.85 -11.58
CA LEU A 117 7.18 17.60 -10.42
C LEU A 117 8.69 17.50 -10.20
N THR A 118 9.25 16.31 -10.41
CA THR A 118 10.63 15.99 -10.00
C THR A 118 11.59 15.71 -11.15
N GLY A 119 11.08 15.48 -12.35
CA GLY A 119 11.86 15.03 -13.50
C GLY A 119 12.23 13.53 -13.48
N ALA A 120 11.85 12.80 -12.42
CA ALA A 120 12.12 11.36 -12.32
C ALA A 120 11.29 10.58 -13.33
N VAL A 121 11.93 9.74 -14.14
CA VAL A 121 11.23 8.94 -15.16
C VAL A 121 10.77 7.63 -14.57
N PRO A 122 9.43 7.39 -14.46
CA PRO A 122 8.91 6.15 -13.94
C PRO A 122 9.20 4.98 -14.89
N ARG A 123 9.46 3.80 -14.29
CA ARG A 123 9.65 2.55 -15.02
C ARG A 123 8.88 1.44 -14.31
N ILE A 124 8.22 0.58 -15.08
CA ILE A 124 7.59 -0.62 -14.54
C ILE A 124 8.71 -1.59 -14.15
N CYS A 125 8.87 -1.83 -12.84
CA CYS A 125 9.86 -2.76 -12.32
C CYS A 125 9.29 -4.17 -12.17
N GLN A 126 8.01 -4.27 -11.79
CA GLN A 126 7.36 -5.55 -11.52
C GLN A 126 5.86 -5.45 -11.74
N GLY A 127 5.32 -6.36 -12.55
CA GLY A 127 3.87 -6.59 -12.67
C GLY A 127 3.43 -7.73 -11.75
N GLN A 128 2.43 -7.48 -10.93
CA GLN A 128 1.82 -8.49 -10.05
C GLN A 128 0.35 -8.67 -10.39
N ARG A 129 -0.18 -9.86 -10.12
CA ARG A 129 -1.61 -10.14 -10.20
C ARG A 129 -2.13 -10.49 -8.81
N LEU A 130 -3.22 -9.85 -8.43
CA LEU A 130 -3.97 -10.22 -7.23
C LEU A 130 -5.07 -11.20 -7.62
N TYR A 131 -5.22 -12.24 -6.83
CA TYR A 131 -6.28 -13.23 -6.96
C TYR A 131 -7.12 -13.21 -5.69
N GLN A 132 -8.43 -13.14 -5.87
CA GLN A 132 -9.37 -13.22 -4.77
C GLN A 132 -10.07 -14.57 -4.83
N LEU A 133 -10.02 -15.33 -3.74
CA LEU A 133 -10.76 -16.58 -3.58
C LEU A 133 -12.08 -16.26 -2.88
N THR A 134 -13.18 -16.46 -3.60
CA THR A 134 -14.54 -16.24 -3.08
C THR A 134 -15.21 -17.54 -2.64
N GLU A 135 -14.75 -18.65 -3.17
CA GLU A 135 -15.29 -19.98 -2.89
C GLU A 135 -14.16 -21.01 -2.80
N VAL A 136 -14.12 -21.76 -1.70
CA VAL A 136 -13.14 -22.83 -1.51
C VAL A 136 -13.76 -24.13 -2.02
N ALA A 137 -13.26 -24.64 -3.15
CA ALA A 137 -13.61 -26.00 -3.57
C ALA A 137 -13.01 -27.01 -2.57
N THR A 138 -13.85 -27.87 -2.02
CA THR A 138 -13.39 -29.02 -1.20
C THR A 138 -12.55 -29.93 -2.08
N SER A 139 -11.24 -29.91 -1.89
CA SER A 139 -10.36 -30.90 -2.53
C SER A 139 -10.48 -32.25 -1.81
N ALA A 140 -10.23 -33.34 -2.53
CA ALA A 140 -10.08 -34.67 -1.93
C ALA A 140 -9.02 -34.60 -0.82
N SER A 141 -9.31 -35.19 0.33
CA SER A 141 -8.41 -35.19 1.48
C SER A 141 -7.03 -35.72 1.09
N ALA A 142 -6.02 -34.85 1.20
CA ALA A 142 -4.64 -35.31 1.05
C ALA A 142 -4.27 -36.25 2.19
N VAL A 143 -3.55 -37.31 1.86
CA VAL A 143 -2.99 -38.22 2.88
C VAL A 143 -1.80 -37.48 3.53
N GLY A 144 -1.94 -37.14 4.80
CA GLY A 144 -0.91 -36.44 5.56
C GLY A 144 -1.48 -35.52 6.64
N ARG A 145 -0.61 -34.97 7.46
CA ARG A 145 -0.95 -33.97 8.48
C ARG A 145 -0.03 -32.76 8.37
N PRO A 146 -0.54 -31.53 8.44
CA PRO A 146 0.32 -30.36 8.52
C PRO A 146 1.17 -30.42 9.81
N ARG A 147 2.43 -30.00 9.70
CA ARG A 147 3.34 -29.83 10.82
C ARG A 147 4.23 -28.60 10.58
N TRP A 148 4.79 -28.08 11.63
CA TRP A 148 5.82 -27.06 11.52
C TRP A 148 7.06 -27.61 10.82
N ALA A 149 7.71 -26.75 10.01
CA ALA A 149 8.95 -27.08 9.35
C ALA A 149 10.08 -27.21 10.39
N GLU A 150 10.97 -28.18 10.16
CA GLU A 150 12.18 -28.41 10.97
C GLU A 150 13.43 -28.14 10.12
N SER A 151 14.61 -28.05 10.75
CA SER A 151 15.87 -27.82 10.02
C SER A 151 16.13 -28.80 8.88
N ARG A 152 15.69 -30.07 9.02
CA ARG A 152 15.79 -31.10 7.97
C ARG A 152 14.96 -30.82 6.73
N ASP A 153 13.98 -29.93 6.82
CA ASP A 153 13.09 -29.57 5.71
C ASP A 153 13.65 -28.41 4.87
N ALA A 154 14.78 -27.83 5.28
CA ALA A 154 15.37 -26.66 4.61
C ALA A 154 15.60 -26.90 3.11
N ALA A 155 16.03 -28.10 2.71
CA ALA A 155 16.24 -28.45 1.30
C ALA A 155 14.95 -28.54 0.46
N LEU A 156 13.78 -28.71 1.11
CA LEU A 156 12.46 -28.72 0.45
C LEU A 156 11.87 -27.31 0.33
N LEU A 157 12.37 -26.34 1.10
CA LEU A 157 11.84 -24.99 1.21
C LEU A 157 12.71 -23.95 0.47
N ALA A 158 13.89 -24.37 -0.01
CA ALA A 158 14.81 -23.56 -0.79
C ALA A 158 14.48 -23.63 -2.28
#